data_9fe4cb3b74f7f3fdd4f2a1f9456bc1b9
#
_entry.id   9fe4cb3b74f7f3fdd4f2a1f9456bc1b9
#
_cell.length_a   1.000
_cell.length_b   1.000
_cell.length_c   1.000
_cell.angle_alpha   90.00
_cell.angle_beta   90.00
_cell.angle_gamma   90.00
#
_symmetry.space_group_name_H-M   'P 1'
#
loop_
_entity.id
_entity.type
_entity.pdbx_description
1 polymer ?
#
loop_
_entity_poly.entity_id
_entity_poly.type
_entity_poly.pdbx_seq_one_letter_code
_entity_poly.pdbx_strand_id
1 'polypeptide(L)'
;VTDPSVRWPPYDGPGDLAHVEEVPLGDRDLPTSVYDLVRRAAQEHPDSNAHLTLRDGTAWEAPVARSYADLYDQVTRRANVFARLGVTRSASVALLSVNTAELVPALLGAESVGIAAPLNSALHERDAAALLRRAGARVLVASGPELNDDIWQLARRLAVDVGATALLALRPTGATGAAAHLEALDDMVVAHLEELAALEPADALVVPEPDPDDLAAFFHTGGTTGTPKLAAHTHRMQVADAWAVALGTAADSDTTFFAALPLFHVNALIVTTLAPALRGHRVVWAGPLGYRDGPLLASFWRIVERYRVYGMSGVPTVYNALSNIPVDADISSLEFVIVGAAPLPRAVADRWHAHTGRPLCEGYGLTEATCATARSFPAHLRPGSVGQRLPYQDVAAVSTADSGEWTFLGRDEVGTIVIRGPVVFPGYVVGRDDDGPVLDAGTKVRDGWLDTGDLGRVSADGWISLVGRAKDVIIRGGHNIDPVPIEQVLLHHPAVADAGVVGRPDAKSGEVPVAYIVLRDPGADPDDIRAWAATRVPEPAAAPVQVRALPALPITTIGKPDKLALRVLAARDELGPRLAAAGVDLPRDGSWCVQHDGAVVLRLPRPAGRSTLAAASGLLDSYALAWSWA
;
A
#
# COMPACT_ATOMS: atom_id res chain seq x y z
N VAL A 1 7.97 3.30 37.38
CA VAL A 1 7.03 3.95 36.46
C VAL A 1 7.84 5.02 35.77
N THR A 2 8.18 4.80 34.50
CA THR A 2 8.85 5.81 33.67
C THR A 2 7.94 7.02 33.49
N ASP A 3 8.50 8.22 33.44
CA ASP A 3 7.74 9.44 33.16
C ASP A 3 7.00 9.30 31.83
N PRO A 4 5.65 9.42 31.79
CA PRO A 4 4.89 9.30 30.54
C PRO A 4 5.35 10.25 29.42
N SER A 5 5.95 11.40 29.77
CA SER A 5 6.49 12.35 28.80
C SER A 5 7.71 11.82 28.04
N VAL A 6 8.41 10.83 28.59
CA VAL A 6 9.53 10.17 27.90
C VAL A 6 8.99 9.35 26.73
N ARG A 7 7.90 8.58 26.94
CA ARG A 7 7.27 7.77 25.90
C ARG A 7 6.43 8.63 24.94
N TRP A 8 5.74 9.65 25.46
CA TRP A 8 4.80 10.49 24.72
C TRP A 8 5.12 11.98 24.85
N PRO A 9 6.20 12.47 24.22
CA PRO A 9 6.48 13.90 24.21
C PRO A 9 5.41 14.66 23.42
N PRO A 10 5.18 15.94 23.74
CA PRO A 10 4.36 16.80 22.88
C PRO A 10 4.88 16.81 21.45
N TYR A 11 3.95 16.66 20.49
CA TYR A 11 4.28 16.67 19.08
C TYR A 11 3.07 17.14 18.26
N ASP A 12 2.87 18.46 18.21
CA ASP A 12 1.73 19.10 17.56
C ASP A 12 2.11 19.69 16.20
N GLY A 13 3.40 19.71 15.89
CA GLY A 13 3.90 20.27 14.65
C GLY A 13 5.40 20.10 14.47
N PRO A 14 5.89 20.61 13.34
CA PRO A 14 7.30 20.45 12.96
C PRO A 14 8.29 21.11 13.91
N GLY A 15 7.86 22.12 14.66
CA GLY A 15 8.71 22.79 15.67
C GLY A 15 9.13 21.91 16.83
N ASP A 16 8.37 20.86 17.11
CA ASP A 16 8.60 19.98 18.26
C ASP A 16 9.61 18.87 17.97
N LEU A 17 9.96 18.68 16.70
CA LEU A 17 10.80 17.56 16.25
C LEU A 17 12.15 17.52 16.96
N ALA A 18 12.82 18.67 17.10
CA ALA A 18 14.10 18.75 17.77
C ALA A 18 13.99 18.36 19.26
N HIS A 19 12.93 18.79 19.94
CA HIS A 19 12.67 18.43 21.34
C HIS A 19 12.35 16.93 21.47
N VAL A 20 11.58 16.38 20.56
CA VAL A 20 11.32 14.93 20.52
C VAL A 20 12.64 14.16 20.40
N GLU A 21 13.59 14.60 19.57
CA GLU A 21 14.85 13.90 19.31
C GLU A 21 15.94 14.14 20.37
N GLU A 22 15.72 14.99 21.38
CA GLU A 22 16.63 15.14 22.52
C GLU A 22 16.78 13.84 23.34
N VAL A 23 15.73 13.03 23.41
CA VAL A 23 15.78 11.70 24.03
C VAL A 23 16.04 10.67 22.93
N PRO A 24 17.10 9.86 23.01
CA PRO A 24 17.35 8.79 22.04
C PRO A 24 16.17 7.82 21.95
N LEU A 25 15.89 7.30 20.73
CA LEU A 25 14.78 6.38 20.51
C LEU A 25 14.82 5.15 21.43
N GLY A 26 16.03 4.61 21.70
CA GLY A 26 16.23 3.47 22.58
C GLY A 26 15.88 3.71 24.05
N ASP A 27 15.80 4.97 24.48
CA ASP A 27 15.49 5.37 25.86
C ASP A 27 13.99 5.72 26.04
N ARG A 28 13.17 5.52 25.01
CA ARG A 28 11.77 5.93 24.99
C ARG A 28 10.78 4.96 25.64
N ASP A 29 11.24 3.87 26.25
CA ASP A 29 10.39 2.83 26.85
C ASP A 29 9.35 2.28 25.84
N LEU A 30 9.78 2.03 24.61
CA LEU A 30 8.93 1.42 23.60
C LEU A 30 8.86 -0.10 23.80
N PRO A 31 7.77 -0.74 23.31
CA PRO A 31 7.74 -2.19 23.24
C PRO A 31 8.92 -2.74 22.43
N THR A 32 9.44 -3.88 22.84
CA THR A 32 10.58 -4.53 22.17
C THR A 32 10.17 -5.27 20.91
N SER A 33 8.89 -5.66 20.81
CA SER A 33 8.33 -6.39 19.68
C SER A 33 6.85 -6.06 19.51
N VAL A 34 6.26 -6.50 18.39
CA VAL A 34 4.83 -6.39 18.15
C VAL A 34 4.04 -7.21 19.18
N TYR A 35 4.56 -8.38 19.60
CA TYR A 35 3.92 -9.15 20.67
C TYR A 35 3.93 -8.40 22.01
N ASP A 36 5.08 -7.81 22.38
CA ASP A 36 5.19 -6.97 23.59
C ASP A 36 4.26 -5.75 23.52
N LEU A 37 4.09 -5.15 22.32
CA LEU A 37 3.15 -4.04 22.10
C LEU A 37 1.72 -4.47 22.44
N VAL A 38 1.25 -5.59 21.90
CA VAL A 38 -0.11 -6.09 22.15
C VAL A 38 -0.29 -6.46 23.63
N ARG A 39 0.73 -7.09 24.24
CA ARG A 39 0.72 -7.45 25.66
C ARG A 39 0.61 -6.21 26.55
N ARG A 40 1.43 -5.17 26.31
CA ARG A 40 1.38 -3.91 27.06
C ARG A 40 0.04 -3.20 26.88
N ALA A 41 -0.49 -3.14 25.66
CA ALA A 41 -1.81 -2.57 25.42
C ALA A 41 -2.92 -3.30 26.20
N ALA A 42 -2.86 -4.63 26.27
CA ALA A 42 -3.79 -5.42 27.07
C ALA A 42 -3.62 -5.22 28.60
N GLN A 43 -2.39 -4.96 29.06
CA GLN A 43 -2.14 -4.67 30.48
C GLN A 43 -2.57 -3.24 30.86
N GLU A 44 -2.36 -2.26 29.99
CA GLU A 44 -2.68 -0.86 30.24
C GLU A 44 -4.20 -0.57 30.03
N HIS A 45 -4.86 -1.28 29.09
CA HIS A 45 -6.24 -1.02 28.66
C HIS A 45 -7.09 -2.31 28.48
N PRO A 46 -7.13 -3.26 29.45
CA PRO A 46 -7.65 -4.60 29.27
C PRO A 46 -9.10 -4.62 28.75
N ASP A 47 -9.96 -3.78 29.31
CA ASP A 47 -11.39 -3.75 29.04
C ASP A 47 -11.77 -2.78 27.90
N SER A 48 -10.84 -1.98 27.41
CA SER A 48 -11.08 -1.07 26.29
C SER A 48 -11.20 -1.83 24.99
N ASN A 49 -12.14 -1.43 24.13
CA ASN A 49 -12.28 -2.03 22.81
C ASN A 49 -11.04 -1.70 21.95
N ALA A 50 -10.27 -2.71 21.61
CA ALA A 50 -9.21 -2.60 20.60
C ALA A 50 -9.84 -2.49 19.20
N HIS A 51 -10.78 -3.39 18.88
CA HIS A 51 -11.42 -3.45 17.58
C HIS A 51 -12.94 -3.56 17.68
N LEU A 52 -13.61 -2.83 16.80
CA LEU A 52 -15.02 -2.95 16.45
C LEU A 52 -15.10 -3.32 14.97
N THR A 53 -15.22 -4.60 14.63
CA THR A 53 -15.23 -5.04 13.24
C THR A 53 -16.65 -5.10 12.71
N LEU A 54 -16.92 -4.34 11.65
CA LEU A 54 -18.20 -4.39 10.94
C LEU A 54 -18.25 -5.68 10.11
N ARG A 55 -19.39 -6.38 10.13
CA ARG A 55 -19.56 -7.58 9.31
C ARG A 55 -19.60 -7.25 7.82
N ASP A 56 -20.34 -6.20 7.50
CA ASP A 56 -20.49 -5.60 6.19
C ASP A 56 -21.08 -4.18 6.33
N GLY A 57 -21.24 -3.48 5.22
CA GLY A 57 -21.79 -2.12 5.22
C GLY A 57 -23.27 -2.01 5.56
N THR A 58 -24.02 -3.11 5.62
CA THR A 58 -25.44 -3.10 6.03
C THR A 58 -25.62 -3.32 7.52
N ALA A 59 -24.68 -4.03 8.16
CA ALA A 59 -24.71 -4.40 9.58
C ALA A 59 -23.78 -3.55 10.45
N TRP A 60 -23.50 -2.31 10.03
CA TRP A 60 -22.55 -1.43 10.70
C TRP A 60 -22.95 -1.03 12.13
N GLU A 61 -24.23 -1.14 12.49
CA GLU A 61 -24.72 -0.83 13.84
C GLU A 61 -24.39 -1.90 14.90
N ALA A 62 -24.05 -3.13 14.45
CA ALA A 62 -23.80 -4.30 15.30
C ALA A 62 -22.42 -4.91 15.01
N PRO A 63 -21.32 -4.21 15.35
CA PRO A 63 -19.98 -4.70 15.13
C PRO A 63 -19.65 -5.89 16.02
N VAL A 64 -18.68 -6.68 15.63
CA VAL A 64 -18.00 -7.62 16.52
C VAL A 64 -16.97 -6.87 17.33
N ALA A 65 -17.21 -6.73 18.62
CA ALA A 65 -16.30 -6.05 19.54
C ALA A 65 -15.23 -7.03 20.06
N ARG A 66 -14.03 -6.51 20.26
CA ARG A 66 -12.90 -7.23 20.84
C ARG A 66 -12.12 -6.25 21.72
N SER A 67 -11.98 -6.57 23.00
CA SER A 67 -11.16 -5.80 23.93
C SER A 67 -9.66 -6.03 23.66
N TYR A 68 -8.80 -5.24 24.30
CA TYR A 68 -7.35 -5.47 24.24
C TYR A 68 -6.95 -6.77 24.91
N ALA A 69 -7.62 -7.16 26.01
CA ALA A 69 -7.43 -8.46 26.63
C ALA A 69 -7.82 -9.61 25.67
N ASP A 70 -8.96 -9.48 24.97
CA ASP A 70 -9.37 -10.46 23.96
C ASP A 70 -8.38 -10.51 22.78
N LEU A 71 -7.86 -9.35 22.35
CA LEU A 71 -6.88 -9.30 21.27
C LEU A 71 -5.60 -10.04 21.65
N TYR A 72 -5.07 -9.79 22.84
CA TYR A 72 -3.87 -10.47 23.34
C TYR A 72 -4.08 -11.98 23.47
N ASP A 73 -5.21 -12.42 24.06
CA ASP A 73 -5.61 -13.83 24.14
C ASP A 73 -5.60 -14.50 22.75
N GLN A 74 -6.24 -13.86 21.78
CA GLN A 74 -6.36 -14.41 20.44
C GLN A 74 -5.06 -14.39 19.65
N VAL A 75 -4.21 -13.39 19.83
CA VAL A 75 -2.87 -13.33 19.25
C VAL A 75 -2.02 -14.46 19.81
N THR A 76 -2.00 -14.62 21.14
CA THR A 76 -1.20 -15.66 21.82
C THR A 76 -1.64 -17.07 21.40
N ARG A 77 -2.95 -17.37 21.40
CA ARG A 77 -3.44 -18.69 20.96
C ARG A 77 -3.06 -19.02 19.53
N ARG A 78 -3.21 -18.06 18.58
CA ARG A 78 -2.85 -18.26 17.17
C ARG A 78 -1.35 -18.43 16.99
N ALA A 79 -0.55 -17.64 17.70
CA ALA A 79 0.90 -17.81 17.75
C ALA A 79 1.28 -19.23 18.19
N ASN A 80 0.63 -19.74 19.24
CA ASN A 80 0.88 -21.08 19.75
C ASN A 80 0.45 -22.18 18.76
N VAL A 81 -0.66 -22.01 18.03
CA VAL A 81 -1.01 -22.90 16.90
C VAL A 81 0.10 -22.95 15.87
N PHE A 82 0.59 -21.78 15.44
CA PHE A 82 1.64 -21.71 14.41
C PHE A 82 2.95 -22.35 14.90
N ALA A 83 3.34 -22.11 16.15
CA ALA A 83 4.51 -22.76 16.75
C ALA A 83 4.38 -24.30 16.76
N ARG A 84 3.21 -24.84 17.13
CA ARG A 84 2.97 -26.29 17.11
C ARG A 84 2.95 -26.89 15.70
N LEU A 85 2.56 -26.11 14.70
CA LEU A 85 2.66 -26.48 13.29
C LEU A 85 4.08 -26.32 12.73
N GLY A 86 5.04 -26.02 13.61
CA GLY A 86 6.47 -25.97 13.30
C GLY A 86 6.92 -24.67 12.65
N VAL A 87 6.19 -23.57 12.82
CA VAL A 87 6.68 -22.24 12.45
C VAL A 87 7.78 -21.84 13.41
N THR A 88 8.92 -21.41 12.86
CA THR A 88 10.10 -20.93 13.58
C THR A 88 10.37 -19.47 13.18
N ARG A 89 11.35 -18.82 13.82
CA ARG A 89 11.74 -17.43 13.51
C ARG A 89 12.12 -17.20 12.04
N SER A 90 12.57 -18.23 11.36
CA SER A 90 12.93 -18.15 9.93
C SER A 90 11.83 -18.63 8.98
N ALA A 91 10.74 -19.19 9.49
CA ALA A 91 9.62 -19.67 8.68
C ALA A 91 8.50 -18.63 8.61
N SER A 92 7.72 -18.63 7.52
CA SER A 92 6.61 -17.69 7.41
C SER A 92 5.24 -18.38 7.48
N VAL A 93 4.28 -17.58 7.95
CA VAL A 93 2.84 -17.82 7.83
C VAL A 93 2.31 -16.88 6.76
N ALA A 94 1.86 -17.45 5.65
CA ALA A 94 1.21 -16.67 4.60
C ALA A 94 -0.26 -16.42 4.95
N LEU A 95 -0.74 -15.19 4.67
CA LEU A 95 -2.13 -14.81 4.92
C LEU A 95 -2.77 -14.35 3.62
N LEU A 96 -3.75 -15.09 3.14
CA LEU A 96 -4.46 -14.86 1.87
C LEU A 96 -5.95 -14.63 2.17
N SER A 97 -6.30 -13.44 2.65
CA SER A 97 -7.65 -13.17 3.12
C SER A 97 -8.11 -11.73 2.85
N VAL A 98 -9.41 -11.55 2.78
CA VAL A 98 -10.06 -10.25 2.95
C VAL A 98 -10.02 -9.84 4.43
N ASN A 99 -10.26 -8.55 4.72
CA ASN A 99 -10.28 -8.06 6.10
C ASN A 99 -11.42 -8.69 6.91
N THR A 100 -11.08 -9.28 8.04
CA THR A 100 -12.02 -9.84 9.02
C THR A 100 -11.49 -9.60 10.43
N ALA A 101 -12.34 -9.76 11.44
CA ALA A 101 -11.93 -9.66 12.85
C ALA A 101 -10.87 -10.72 13.21
N GLU A 102 -10.86 -11.84 12.51
CA GLU A 102 -9.95 -12.97 12.75
C GLU A 102 -8.58 -12.77 12.11
N LEU A 103 -8.49 -11.95 11.06
CA LEU A 103 -7.25 -11.75 10.31
C LEU A 103 -6.20 -10.97 11.10
N VAL A 104 -6.59 -9.92 11.84
CA VAL A 104 -5.64 -9.12 12.64
C VAL A 104 -4.92 -9.99 13.67
N PRO A 105 -5.60 -10.75 14.54
CA PRO A 105 -4.89 -11.62 15.49
C PRO A 105 -4.15 -12.78 14.83
N ALA A 106 -4.53 -13.21 13.63
CA ALA A 106 -3.75 -14.21 12.88
C ALA A 106 -2.43 -13.61 12.36
N LEU A 107 -2.46 -12.38 11.84
CA LEU A 107 -1.26 -11.67 11.38
C LEU A 107 -0.31 -11.40 12.54
N LEU A 108 -0.81 -10.81 13.63
CA LEU A 108 0.01 -10.50 14.81
C LEU A 108 0.53 -11.78 15.51
N GLY A 109 -0.26 -12.86 15.49
CA GLY A 109 0.18 -14.17 15.98
C GLY A 109 1.30 -14.78 15.13
N ALA A 110 1.25 -14.59 13.81
CA ALA A 110 2.31 -15.02 12.90
C ALA A 110 3.61 -14.26 13.17
N GLU A 111 3.55 -12.94 13.36
CA GLU A 111 4.71 -12.12 13.74
C GLU A 111 5.29 -12.52 15.11
N SER A 112 4.46 -13.01 16.02
CA SER A 112 4.89 -13.37 17.38
C SER A 112 5.79 -14.62 17.44
N VAL A 113 5.75 -15.51 16.44
CA VAL A 113 6.52 -16.77 16.46
C VAL A 113 7.37 -17.00 15.21
N GLY A 114 7.10 -16.29 14.14
CA GLY A 114 7.77 -16.38 12.85
C GLY A 114 7.58 -15.11 12.06
N ILE A 115 7.38 -15.23 10.76
CA ILE A 115 7.28 -14.10 9.84
C ILE A 115 5.89 -14.09 9.21
N ALA A 116 5.12 -13.03 9.40
CA ALA A 116 3.85 -12.86 8.68
C ALA A 116 4.13 -12.51 7.20
N ALA A 117 3.43 -13.14 6.28
CA ALA A 117 3.50 -12.82 4.85
C ALA A 117 2.09 -12.57 4.30
N PRO A 118 1.49 -11.40 4.57
CA PRO A 118 0.18 -11.07 4.03
C PRO A 118 0.26 -10.80 2.53
N LEU A 119 -0.57 -11.50 1.77
CA LEU A 119 -0.60 -11.43 0.31
C LEU A 119 -1.95 -10.94 -0.21
N ASN A 120 -1.89 -10.19 -1.28
CA ASN A 120 -3.05 -9.80 -2.03
C ASN A 120 -3.65 -11.00 -2.78
N SER A 121 -4.89 -11.36 -2.48
CA SER A 121 -5.60 -12.47 -3.13
C SER A 121 -5.92 -12.24 -4.61
N ALA A 122 -5.76 -11.01 -5.11
CA ALA A 122 -5.97 -10.67 -6.53
C ALA A 122 -4.70 -10.84 -7.38
N LEU A 123 -3.57 -11.27 -6.80
CA LEU A 123 -2.38 -11.62 -7.57
C LEU A 123 -2.66 -12.83 -8.47
N HIS A 124 -1.99 -12.88 -9.62
CA HIS A 124 -1.99 -14.09 -10.43
C HIS A 124 -1.42 -15.26 -9.63
N GLU A 125 -2.01 -16.43 -9.76
CA GLU A 125 -1.63 -17.65 -9.01
C GLU A 125 -0.13 -17.95 -9.11
N ARG A 126 0.46 -17.82 -10.30
CA ARG A 126 1.90 -17.98 -10.54
C ARG A 126 2.75 -17.03 -9.70
N ASP A 127 2.35 -15.75 -9.60
CA ASP A 127 3.11 -14.73 -8.88
C ASP A 127 2.95 -14.91 -7.37
N ALA A 128 1.74 -15.25 -6.92
CA ALA A 128 1.47 -15.62 -5.53
C ALA A 128 2.32 -16.83 -5.11
N ALA A 129 2.36 -17.90 -5.92
CA ALA A 129 3.18 -19.07 -5.66
C ALA A 129 4.69 -18.74 -5.58
N ALA A 130 5.18 -17.87 -6.48
CA ALA A 130 6.58 -17.45 -6.46
C ALA A 130 6.92 -16.67 -5.17
N LEU A 131 6.04 -15.78 -4.73
CA LEU A 131 6.20 -15.06 -3.46
C LEU A 131 6.17 -16.00 -2.25
N LEU A 132 5.23 -16.94 -2.22
CA LEU A 132 5.09 -17.91 -1.13
C LEU A 132 6.33 -18.81 -0.98
N ARG A 133 6.87 -19.31 -2.10
CA ARG A 133 8.12 -20.09 -2.08
C ARG A 133 9.29 -19.27 -1.56
N ARG A 134 9.39 -18.00 -2.02
CA ARG A 134 10.44 -17.08 -1.57
C ARG A 134 10.29 -16.73 -0.09
N ALA A 135 9.06 -16.52 0.38
CA ALA A 135 8.76 -16.29 1.79
C ALA A 135 9.08 -17.53 2.66
N GLY A 136 9.13 -18.73 2.09
CA GLY A 136 9.23 -19.99 2.85
C GLY A 136 7.94 -20.25 3.64
N ALA A 137 6.80 -20.09 2.98
CA ALA A 137 5.49 -20.26 3.60
C ALA A 137 5.30 -21.72 4.08
N ARG A 138 5.33 -21.91 5.39
CA ARG A 138 5.10 -23.21 6.02
C ARG A 138 3.62 -23.45 6.30
N VAL A 139 2.91 -22.41 6.70
CA VAL A 139 1.48 -22.42 6.98
C VAL A 139 0.80 -21.38 6.11
N LEU A 140 -0.32 -21.74 5.48
CA LEU A 140 -1.22 -20.79 4.82
C LEU A 140 -2.47 -20.58 5.67
N VAL A 141 -2.81 -19.33 5.92
CA VAL A 141 -4.09 -18.90 6.50
C VAL A 141 -4.88 -18.20 5.42
N ALA A 142 -6.10 -18.62 5.15
CA ALA A 142 -6.91 -18.07 4.07
C ALA A 142 -8.36 -17.79 4.50
N SER A 143 -9.04 -16.90 3.76
CA SER A 143 -10.51 -16.85 3.82
C SER A 143 -11.06 -18.25 3.59
N GLY A 144 -11.80 -18.79 4.56
CA GLY A 144 -12.46 -20.08 4.41
C GLY A 144 -13.61 -20.06 3.39
N PRO A 145 -14.19 -21.22 3.03
CA PRO A 145 -15.23 -21.32 1.99
C PRO A 145 -16.48 -20.52 2.34
N GLU A 146 -16.81 -20.36 3.64
CA GLU A 146 -17.96 -19.56 4.10
C GLU A 146 -17.75 -18.05 3.90
N LEU A 147 -16.49 -17.59 3.85
CA LEU A 147 -16.13 -16.18 3.72
C LEU A 147 -15.87 -15.80 2.26
N ASN A 148 -15.07 -16.60 1.54
CA ASN A 148 -14.77 -16.42 0.14
C ASN A 148 -14.24 -17.73 -0.48
N ASP A 149 -15.10 -18.45 -1.19
CA ASP A 149 -14.72 -19.76 -1.76
C ASP A 149 -13.66 -19.64 -2.85
N ASP A 150 -13.65 -18.58 -3.66
CA ASP A 150 -12.62 -18.40 -4.69
C ASP A 150 -11.22 -18.28 -4.07
N ILE A 151 -11.08 -17.50 -2.99
CA ILE A 151 -9.82 -17.38 -2.23
C ILE A 151 -9.46 -18.72 -1.60
N TRP A 152 -10.44 -19.45 -1.05
CA TRP A 152 -10.20 -20.76 -0.46
C TRP A 152 -9.66 -21.76 -1.49
N GLN A 153 -10.30 -21.86 -2.65
CA GLN A 153 -9.85 -22.75 -3.72
C GLN A 153 -8.46 -22.36 -4.25
N LEU A 154 -8.18 -21.06 -4.38
CA LEU A 154 -6.84 -20.58 -4.72
C LEU A 154 -5.82 -20.99 -3.66
N ALA A 155 -6.13 -20.81 -2.37
CA ALA A 155 -5.25 -21.16 -1.27
C ALA A 155 -4.96 -22.67 -1.21
N ARG A 156 -5.94 -23.53 -1.52
CA ARG A 156 -5.77 -24.99 -1.62
C ARG A 156 -4.73 -25.35 -2.69
N ARG A 157 -4.84 -24.76 -3.90
CA ARG A 157 -3.85 -25.01 -4.97
C ARG A 157 -2.46 -24.49 -4.60
N LEU A 158 -2.39 -23.28 -4.05
CA LEU A 158 -1.13 -22.68 -3.62
C LEU A 158 -0.47 -23.50 -2.51
N ALA A 159 -1.22 -23.97 -1.52
CA ALA A 159 -0.69 -24.77 -0.41
C ALA A 159 -0.01 -26.05 -0.89
N VAL A 160 -0.61 -26.74 -1.85
CA VAL A 160 -0.03 -27.93 -2.49
C VAL A 160 1.21 -27.56 -3.32
N ASP A 161 1.12 -26.50 -4.13
CA ASP A 161 2.21 -26.07 -5.03
C ASP A 161 3.47 -25.62 -4.29
N VAL A 162 3.33 -25.01 -3.11
CA VAL A 162 4.48 -24.57 -2.30
C VAL A 162 4.92 -25.58 -1.23
N GLY A 163 4.22 -26.70 -1.08
CA GLY A 163 4.53 -27.73 -0.09
C GLY A 163 4.29 -27.27 1.35
N ALA A 164 3.23 -26.51 1.58
CA ALA A 164 2.86 -26.08 2.93
C ALA A 164 2.50 -27.30 3.82
N THR A 165 2.75 -27.20 5.12
CA THR A 165 2.41 -28.25 6.08
C THR A 165 1.00 -28.10 6.66
N ALA A 166 0.42 -26.89 6.54
CA ALA A 166 -0.93 -26.63 7.00
C ALA A 166 -1.62 -25.55 6.15
N LEU A 167 -2.92 -25.72 5.97
CA LEU A 167 -3.85 -24.77 5.38
C LEU A 167 -4.99 -24.49 6.36
N LEU A 168 -5.09 -23.27 6.86
CA LEU A 168 -6.02 -22.89 7.90
C LEU A 168 -7.07 -21.91 7.38
N ALA A 169 -8.35 -22.25 7.59
CA ALA A 169 -9.48 -21.42 7.17
C ALA A 169 -9.85 -20.39 8.23
N LEU A 170 -10.05 -19.12 7.82
CA LEU A 170 -10.73 -18.09 8.60
C LEU A 170 -12.22 -18.12 8.29
N ARG A 171 -13.04 -17.90 9.31
CA ARG A 171 -14.49 -17.82 9.20
C ARG A 171 -14.98 -16.38 9.06
N PRO A 172 -16.23 -16.16 8.61
CA PRO A 172 -16.82 -14.83 8.63
C PRO A 172 -16.84 -14.23 10.03
N THR A 173 -16.60 -12.94 10.15
CA THR A 173 -16.64 -12.20 11.41
C THR A 173 -17.98 -12.41 12.13
N GLY A 174 -17.91 -12.90 13.37
CA GLY A 174 -19.08 -13.18 14.20
C GLY A 174 -19.97 -14.32 13.67
N ALA A 175 -19.42 -15.23 12.88
CA ALA A 175 -20.13 -16.44 12.45
C ALA A 175 -20.55 -17.29 13.66
N THR A 176 -21.82 -17.71 13.67
CA THR A 176 -22.40 -18.61 14.68
C THR A 176 -22.86 -19.88 13.98
N GLY A 177 -22.87 -21.01 14.68
CA GLY A 177 -23.27 -22.32 14.13
C GLY A 177 -22.07 -23.20 13.75
N ALA A 178 -22.37 -24.35 13.12
CA ALA A 178 -21.34 -25.30 12.70
C ALA A 178 -20.45 -24.70 11.60
N ALA A 179 -19.14 -24.94 11.69
CA ALA A 179 -18.20 -24.58 10.65
C ALA A 179 -18.42 -25.43 9.39
N ALA A 180 -18.08 -24.87 8.22
CA ALA A 180 -18.11 -25.61 6.97
C ALA A 180 -17.18 -26.82 7.03
N HIS A 181 -17.54 -27.90 6.37
CA HIS A 181 -16.64 -29.05 6.20
C HIS A 181 -15.47 -28.65 5.29
N LEU A 182 -14.25 -28.88 5.76
CA LEU A 182 -13.05 -28.66 4.98
C LEU A 182 -12.54 -30.00 4.44
N GLU A 183 -12.44 -30.11 3.12
CA GLU A 183 -11.88 -31.30 2.49
C GLU A 183 -10.38 -31.43 2.80
N ALA A 184 -9.95 -32.62 3.18
CA ALA A 184 -8.55 -32.94 3.44
C ALA A 184 -7.66 -32.73 2.18
N LEU A 185 -6.39 -32.50 2.42
CA LEU A 185 -5.32 -32.47 1.41
C LEU A 185 -4.20 -33.40 1.90
N ASP A 186 -4.05 -34.57 1.31
CA ASP A 186 -3.03 -35.58 1.61
C ASP A 186 -2.48 -35.50 3.06
N ASP A 187 -1.17 -35.33 3.24
CA ASP A 187 -0.52 -35.23 4.57
C ASP A 187 -0.56 -33.81 5.19
N MET A 188 -1.35 -32.89 4.65
CA MET A 188 -1.46 -31.51 5.13
C MET A 188 -2.52 -31.37 6.21
N VAL A 189 -2.24 -30.59 7.25
CA VAL A 189 -3.25 -30.19 8.25
C VAL A 189 -4.21 -29.19 7.62
N VAL A 190 -5.48 -29.54 7.47
CA VAL A 190 -6.55 -28.63 6.98
C VAL A 190 -7.58 -28.48 8.09
N ALA A 191 -7.73 -27.26 8.64
CA ALA A 191 -8.59 -27.00 9.80
C ALA A 191 -9.07 -25.53 9.82
N HIS A 192 -10.07 -25.25 10.66
CA HIS A 192 -10.41 -23.87 11.04
C HIS A 192 -9.41 -23.38 12.09
N LEU A 193 -8.81 -22.19 11.85
CA LEU A 193 -7.80 -21.61 12.75
C LEU A 193 -8.39 -21.39 14.16
N GLU A 194 -9.63 -20.94 14.24
CA GLU A 194 -10.32 -20.67 15.49
C GLU A 194 -10.49 -21.93 16.36
N GLU A 195 -10.75 -23.07 15.73
CA GLU A 195 -10.91 -24.35 16.45
C GLU A 195 -9.60 -24.82 17.06
N LEU A 196 -8.49 -24.73 16.31
CA LEU A 196 -7.17 -25.05 16.81
C LEU A 196 -6.74 -24.06 17.91
N ALA A 197 -6.98 -22.76 17.70
CA ALA A 197 -6.62 -21.72 18.65
C ALA A 197 -7.35 -21.89 19.99
N ALA A 198 -8.60 -22.37 20.00
CA ALA A 198 -9.36 -22.63 21.21
C ALA A 198 -8.71 -23.67 22.13
N LEU A 199 -7.84 -24.53 21.61
CA LEU A 199 -7.12 -25.57 22.35
C LEU A 199 -5.79 -25.09 22.94
N GLU A 200 -5.30 -23.92 22.55
CA GLU A 200 -4.01 -23.38 22.94
C GLU A 200 -4.10 -22.46 24.17
N PRO A 201 -3.03 -22.37 24.98
CA PRO A 201 -2.95 -21.42 26.09
C PRO A 201 -2.98 -19.98 25.58
N ALA A 202 -3.54 -19.07 26.39
CA ALA A 202 -3.71 -17.66 26.06
C ALA A 202 -2.79 -16.70 26.84
N ASP A 203 -2.19 -17.21 27.90
CA ASP A 203 -1.44 -16.42 28.87
C ASP A 203 0.02 -16.18 28.48
N ALA A 204 0.62 -17.08 27.68
CA ALA A 204 1.99 -16.98 27.23
C ALA A 204 2.24 -17.74 25.93
N LEU A 205 3.28 -17.36 25.21
CA LEU A 205 3.81 -18.11 24.08
C LEU A 205 4.43 -19.43 24.56
N VAL A 206 4.24 -20.50 23.78
CA VAL A 206 4.92 -21.81 24.02
C VAL A 206 6.37 -21.82 23.54
N VAL A 207 6.84 -20.74 22.93
CA VAL A 207 8.20 -20.51 22.45
C VAL A 207 8.70 -19.18 23.02
N PRO A 208 10.02 -18.88 23.03
CA PRO A 208 10.53 -17.59 23.44
C PRO A 208 9.89 -16.43 22.68
N GLU A 209 9.72 -15.28 23.34
CA GLU A 209 9.25 -14.05 22.69
C GLU A 209 10.23 -13.58 21.61
N PRO A 210 9.77 -12.83 20.57
CA PRO A 210 10.67 -12.32 19.53
C PRO A 210 11.60 -11.24 20.04
N ASP A 211 12.83 -11.25 19.54
CA ASP A 211 13.77 -10.14 19.72
C ASP A 211 13.40 -8.95 18.81
N PRO A 212 13.80 -7.71 19.18
CA PRO A 212 13.52 -6.52 18.38
C PRO A 212 13.99 -6.62 16.93
N ASP A 213 15.11 -7.29 16.69
CA ASP A 213 15.76 -7.42 15.37
C ASP A 213 15.33 -8.68 14.61
N ASP A 214 14.49 -9.53 15.21
CA ASP A 214 13.85 -10.63 14.50
C ASP A 214 12.96 -10.10 13.37
N LEU A 215 12.87 -10.84 12.27
CA LEU A 215 11.96 -10.52 11.18
C LEU A 215 10.51 -10.75 11.63
N ALA A 216 9.71 -9.71 11.51
CA ALA A 216 8.29 -9.73 11.84
C ALA A 216 7.42 -10.05 10.62
N ALA A 217 7.67 -9.39 9.49
CA ALA A 217 6.84 -9.56 8.31
C ALA A 217 7.57 -9.42 6.98
N PHE A 218 6.98 -10.02 5.95
CA PHE A 218 7.30 -9.79 4.55
C PHE A 218 6.12 -9.15 3.83
N PHE A 219 6.28 -7.91 3.40
CA PHE A 219 5.26 -7.24 2.59
C PHE A 219 5.65 -7.25 1.12
N HIS A 220 4.72 -7.68 0.26
CA HIS A 220 4.97 -7.57 -1.17
C HIS A 220 4.83 -6.13 -1.63
N THR A 221 5.81 -5.69 -2.41
CA THR A 221 5.73 -4.37 -3.03
C THR A 221 5.00 -4.48 -4.35
N GLY A 222 4.06 -3.57 -4.60
CA GLY A 222 3.44 -3.39 -5.91
C GLY A 222 4.46 -2.83 -6.90
N GLY A 223 5.42 -3.67 -7.30
CA GLY A 223 6.42 -3.26 -8.28
C GLY A 223 5.76 -3.01 -9.63
N THR A 224 5.84 -1.78 -10.12
CA THR A 224 5.57 -1.47 -11.53
C THR A 224 6.69 -2.01 -12.43
N THR A 225 7.63 -2.80 -11.88
CA THR A 225 8.88 -3.23 -12.52
C THR A 225 9.04 -4.74 -12.61
N GLY A 226 7.95 -5.54 -12.60
CA GLY A 226 8.09 -6.99 -12.77
C GLY A 226 7.50 -7.83 -11.64
N THR A 227 8.06 -9.02 -11.41
CA THR A 227 7.62 -9.92 -10.33
C THR A 227 7.62 -9.18 -8.99
N PRO A 228 6.51 -9.20 -8.23
CA PRO A 228 6.44 -8.54 -6.92
C PRO A 228 7.60 -8.99 -6.02
N LYS A 229 8.19 -8.04 -5.29
CA LYS A 229 9.26 -8.31 -4.33
C LYS A 229 8.68 -8.40 -2.92
N LEU A 230 9.40 -9.09 -2.03
CA LEU A 230 9.06 -9.13 -0.61
C LEU A 230 10.05 -8.26 0.17
N ALA A 231 9.57 -7.15 0.72
CA ALA A 231 10.34 -6.30 1.63
C ALA A 231 10.26 -6.88 3.04
N ALA A 232 11.40 -7.03 3.69
CA ALA A 232 11.49 -7.57 5.05
C ALA A 232 11.37 -6.46 6.09
N HIS A 233 10.56 -6.70 7.13
CA HIS A 233 10.42 -5.82 8.29
C HIS A 233 10.84 -6.53 9.56
N THR A 234 11.53 -5.83 10.45
CA THR A 234 11.81 -6.30 11.81
C THR A 234 10.76 -5.74 12.79
N HIS A 235 10.68 -6.34 13.97
CA HIS A 235 9.80 -5.83 15.03
C HIS A 235 10.16 -4.41 15.44
N ARG A 236 11.46 -4.11 15.59
CA ARG A 236 11.96 -2.77 15.90
C ARG A 236 11.48 -1.72 14.92
N MET A 237 11.52 -2.03 13.62
CA MET A 237 11.07 -1.11 12.56
C MET A 237 9.58 -0.80 12.69
N GLN A 238 8.76 -1.84 12.86
CA GLN A 238 7.30 -1.68 12.96
C GLN A 238 6.90 -0.90 14.21
N VAL A 239 7.52 -1.19 15.36
CA VAL A 239 7.25 -0.48 16.61
C VAL A 239 7.70 0.99 16.52
N ALA A 240 8.89 1.26 15.97
CA ALA A 240 9.40 2.63 15.83
C ALA A 240 8.51 3.47 14.90
N ASP A 241 8.09 2.92 13.77
CA ASP A 241 7.23 3.64 12.82
C ASP A 241 5.81 3.83 13.37
N ALA A 242 5.22 2.79 13.99
CA ALA A 242 3.91 2.89 14.65
C ALA A 242 3.91 3.96 15.77
N TRP A 243 4.98 4.03 16.55
CA TRP A 243 5.14 5.08 17.57
C TRP A 243 5.23 6.47 16.95
N ALA A 244 6.05 6.65 15.91
CA ALA A 244 6.19 7.93 15.22
C ALA A 244 4.86 8.39 14.60
N VAL A 245 4.07 7.46 14.05
CA VAL A 245 2.70 7.72 13.56
C VAL A 245 1.74 8.07 14.69
N ALA A 246 1.84 7.42 15.86
CA ALA A 246 0.98 7.66 17.00
C ALA A 246 1.26 8.99 17.72
N LEU A 247 2.46 9.56 17.54
CA LEU A 247 2.78 10.89 18.08
C LEU A 247 1.86 11.95 17.45
N GLY A 248 1.44 12.93 18.27
CA GLY A 248 0.55 14.02 17.82
C GLY A 248 -0.87 13.56 17.46
N THR A 249 -1.27 12.33 17.79
CA THR A 249 -2.68 11.92 17.84
C THR A 249 -3.26 12.25 19.22
N ALA A 250 -4.60 12.23 19.32
CA ALA A 250 -5.25 12.46 20.62
C ALA A 250 -4.68 11.54 21.71
N ALA A 251 -4.58 12.05 22.93
CA ALA A 251 -4.03 11.29 24.06
C ALA A 251 -5.08 10.38 24.74
N ASP A 252 -6.36 10.63 24.48
CA ASP A 252 -7.47 9.92 25.12
C ASP A 252 -7.62 8.50 24.53
N SER A 253 -7.63 7.49 25.39
CA SER A 253 -7.81 6.08 25.02
C SER A 253 -9.19 5.80 24.40
N ASP A 254 -10.20 6.64 24.63
CA ASP A 254 -11.52 6.52 23.98
C ASP A 254 -11.54 7.00 22.52
N THR A 255 -10.40 7.50 22.03
CA THR A 255 -10.24 7.93 20.64
C THR A 255 -10.48 6.78 19.66
N THR A 256 -11.25 7.05 18.61
CA THR A 256 -11.63 6.05 17.61
C THR A 256 -11.03 6.35 16.24
N PHE A 257 -10.36 5.36 15.66
CA PHE A 257 -9.91 5.39 14.27
C PHE A 257 -10.81 4.51 13.38
N PHE A 258 -10.96 4.89 12.12
CA PHE A 258 -11.63 4.07 11.11
C PHE A 258 -10.60 3.46 10.16
N ALA A 259 -10.67 2.15 9.96
CA ALA A 259 -9.78 1.36 9.14
C ALA A 259 -10.56 0.59 8.07
N ALA A 260 -10.14 0.71 6.80
CA ALA A 260 -10.77 0.02 5.68
C ALA A 260 -9.78 -0.39 4.58
N LEU A 261 -8.50 -0.05 4.72
CA LEU A 261 -7.47 -0.49 3.78
C LEU A 261 -7.11 -1.95 4.03
N PRO A 262 -6.69 -2.71 2.98
CA PRO A 262 -6.36 -4.12 3.13
C PRO A 262 -5.13 -4.36 4.00
N LEU A 263 -5.18 -5.40 4.85
CA LEU A 263 -4.08 -5.77 5.76
C LEU A 263 -2.82 -6.33 5.07
N PHE A 264 -2.87 -6.60 3.78
CA PHE A 264 -1.67 -6.91 3.02
C PHE A 264 -0.83 -5.67 2.64
N HIS A 265 -1.28 -4.46 3.05
CA HIS A 265 -0.54 -3.22 2.95
C HIS A 265 -0.09 -2.71 4.30
N VAL A 266 1.13 -2.20 4.33
CA VAL A 266 1.78 -1.67 5.54
C VAL A 266 0.97 -0.58 6.25
N ASN A 267 0.20 0.24 5.50
CA ASN A 267 -0.67 1.26 6.12
C ASN A 267 -1.69 0.65 7.08
N ALA A 268 -2.33 -0.45 6.71
CA ALA A 268 -3.33 -1.09 7.55
C ALA A 268 -2.71 -1.66 8.85
N LEU A 269 -1.51 -2.23 8.77
CA LEU A 269 -0.80 -2.72 9.94
C LEU A 269 -0.28 -1.56 10.80
N ILE A 270 0.50 -0.66 10.23
CA ILE A 270 1.22 0.38 11.01
C ILE A 270 0.26 1.48 11.46
N VAL A 271 -0.47 2.11 10.51
CA VAL A 271 -1.26 3.33 10.79
C VAL A 271 -2.57 3.02 11.50
N THR A 272 -3.22 1.90 11.14
CA THR A 272 -4.57 1.61 11.65
C THR A 272 -4.67 0.36 12.53
N THR A 273 -3.51 -0.27 12.87
CA THR A 273 -3.48 -1.36 13.87
C THR A 273 -2.49 -1.05 14.99
N LEU A 274 -1.18 -0.96 14.69
CA LEU A 274 -0.15 -0.84 15.73
C LEU A 274 -0.10 0.56 16.37
N ALA A 275 -0.20 1.63 15.59
CA ALA A 275 -0.18 2.99 16.13
C ALA A 275 -1.37 3.27 17.07
N PRO A 276 -2.63 2.92 16.74
CA PRO A 276 -3.74 2.97 17.69
C PRO A 276 -3.52 2.11 18.92
N ALA A 277 -2.99 0.89 18.78
CA ALA A 277 -2.77 -0.03 19.90
C ALA A 277 -1.75 0.50 20.91
N LEU A 278 -0.72 1.21 20.46
CA LEU A 278 0.24 1.88 21.34
C LEU A 278 -0.38 2.93 22.27
N ARG A 279 -1.51 3.51 21.89
CA ARG A 279 -2.26 4.53 22.62
C ARG A 279 -3.49 3.99 23.35
N GLY A 280 -3.82 2.71 23.19
CA GLY A 280 -5.07 2.15 23.69
C GLY A 280 -6.32 2.65 22.95
N HIS A 281 -6.14 3.18 21.74
CA HIS A 281 -7.23 3.69 20.90
C HIS A 281 -8.07 2.56 20.32
N ARG A 282 -9.33 2.84 20.06
CA ARG A 282 -10.28 1.93 19.41
C ARG A 282 -10.21 2.06 17.90
N VAL A 283 -10.31 0.93 17.19
CA VAL A 283 -10.38 0.92 15.73
C VAL A 283 -11.69 0.31 15.25
N VAL A 284 -12.45 1.05 14.46
CA VAL A 284 -13.58 0.54 13.70
C VAL A 284 -13.08 -0.01 12.38
N TRP A 285 -13.08 -1.32 12.23
CA TRP A 285 -12.69 -2.00 11.00
C TRP A 285 -13.89 -2.19 10.08
N ALA A 286 -13.78 -1.72 8.84
CA ALA A 286 -14.73 -2.05 7.79
C ALA A 286 -14.73 -3.55 7.50
N GLY A 287 -15.82 -4.05 6.97
CA GLY A 287 -15.96 -5.44 6.54
C GLY A 287 -15.05 -5.82 5.37
N PRO A 288 -15.23 -7.01 4.80
CA PRO A 288 -14.35 -7.62 3.80
C PRO A 288 -14.05 -6.77 2.56
N LEU A 289 -15.00 -5.95 2.14
CA LEU A 289 -14.85 -5.09 0.95
C LEU A 289 -14.18 -3.74 1.25
N GLY A 290 -14.04 -3.35 2.53
CA GLY A 290 -13.46 -2.06 2.92
C GLY A 290 -14.15 -0.89 2.22
N TYR A 291 -13.37 0.09 1.73
CA TYR A 291 -13.91 1.24 0.98
C TYR A 291 -14.57 0.90 -0.36
N ARG A 292 -14.59 -0.36 -0.79
CA ARG A 292 -15.31 -0.81 -2.00
C ARG A 292 -16.76 -1.25 -1.70
N ASP A 293 -17.16 -1.27 -0.43
CA ASP A 293 -18.51 -1.62 -0.01
C ASP A 293 -19.46 -0.43 -0.21
N GLY A 294 -20.34 -0.52 -1.20
CA GLY A 294 -21.31 0.53 -1.52
C GLY A 294 -22.25 0.88 -0.35
N PRO A 295 -22.90 -0.09 0.32
CA PRO A 295 -23.64 0.13 1.55
C PRO A 295 -22.86 0.83 2.66
N LEU A 296 -21.58 0.46 2.87
CA LEU A 296 -20.71 1.13 3.83
C LEU A 296 -20.53 2.61 3.47
N LEU A 297 -20.20 2.89 2.21
CA LEU A 297 -20.03 4.27 1.75
C LEU A 297 -21.32 5.07 1.93
N ALA A 298 -22.48 4.50 1.60
CA ALA A 298 -23.79 5.16 1.76
C ALA A 298 -24.12 5.48 3.23
N SER A 299 -23.56 4.76 4.19
CA SER A 299 -23.77 4.95 5.64
C SER A 299 -22.58 5.63 6.32
N PHE A 300 -21.57 6.05 5.57
CA PHE A 300 -20.26 6.41 6.11
C PHE A 300 -20.33 7.52 7.17
N TRP A 301 -21.08 8.59 6.92
CA TRP A 301 -21.15 9.71 7.86
C TRP A 301 -21.88 9.32 9.16
N ARG A 302 -22.88 8.45 9.08
CA ARG A 302 -23.56 7.89 10.28
C ARG A 302 -22.65 6.96 11.07
N ILE A 303 -21.74 6.24 10.39
CA ILE A 303 -20.69 5.45 11.05
C ILE A 303 -19.72 6.39 11.79
N VAL A 304 -19.31 7.50 11.16
CA VAL A 304 -18.46 8.53 11.80
C VAL A 304 -19.13 9.08 13.06
N GLU A 305 -20.41 9.47 13.00
CA GLU A 305 -21.17 9.97 14.13
C GLU A 305 -21.29 8.94 15.25
N ARG A 306 -21.80 7.72 14.91
CA ARG A 306 -22.07 6.67 15.90
C ARG A 306 -20.84 6.28 16.71
N TYR A 307 -19.72 6.11 16.04
CA TYR A 307 -18.47 5.68 16.66
C TYR A 307 -17.56 6.83 17.07
N ARG A 308 -17.98 8.07 16.84
CA ARG A 308 -17.21 9.28 17.09
C ARG A 308 -15.79 9.16 16.50
N VAL A 309 -15.73 8.81 15.22
CA VAL A 309 -14.45 8.61 14.53
C VAL A 309 -13.65 9.91 14.57
N TYR A 310 -12.48 9.85 15.21
CA TYR A 310 -11.51 10.93 15.30
C TYR A 310 -10.60 10.97 14.06
N GLY A 311 -10.12 9.80 13.63
CA GLY A 311 -9.17 9.72 12.54
C GLY A 311 -9.47 8.59 11.56
N MET A 312 -9.01 8.78 10.33
CA MET A 312 -9.09 7.75 9.28
C MET A 312 -7.93 7.86 8.32
N SER A 313 -7.59 6.75 7.66
CA SER A 313 -6.60 6.71 6.60
C SER A 313 -7.22 6.21 5.30
N GLY A 314 -6.88 6.86 4.19
CA GLY A 314 -7.37 6.48 2.88
C GLY A 314 -6.46 7.00 1.75
N VAL A 315 -6.87 6.68 0.52
CA VAL A 315 -6.22 7.14 -0.70
C VAL A 315 -7.08 8.22 -1.38
N PRO A 316 -6.54 9.04 -2.29
CA PRO A 316 -7.29 10.16 -2.89
C PRO A 316 -8.63 9.76 -3.52
N THR A 317 -8.73 8.56 -4.13
CA THR A 317 -9.96 8.03 -4.72
C THR A 317 -11.07 7.80 -3.69
N VAL A 318 -10.72 7.41 -2.47
CA VAL A 318 -11.67 7.24 -1.35
C VAL A 318 -12.28 8.60 -0.98
N TYR A 319 -11.46 9.62 -0.78
CA TYR A 319 -11.93 10.97 -0.43
C TYR A 319 -12.74 11.60 -1.55
N ASN A 320 -12.36 11.35 -2.81
CA ASN A 320 -13.16 11.76 -3.96
C ASN A 320 -14.54 11.09 -3.98
N ALA A 321 -14.62 9.80 -3.66
CA ALA A 321 -15.89 9.07 -3.58
C ALA A 321 -16.77 9.58 -2.43
N LEU A 322 -16.21 9.72 -1.23
CA LEU A 322 -16.91 10.24 -0.04
C LEU A 322 -17.40 11.68 -0.22
N SER A 323 -16.67 12.51 -0.97
CA SER A 323 -17.10 13.89 -1.29
C SER A 323 -18.35 13.97 -2.18
N ASN A 324 -18.83 12.85 -2.72
CA ASN A 324 -20.08 12.80 -3.48
C ASN A 324 -21.27 12.29 -2.63
N ILE A 325 -21.04 11.93 -1.36
CA ILE A 325 -22.06 11.41 -0.45
C ILE A 325 -22.47 12.54 0.50
N PRO A 326 -23.75 12.95 0.53
CA PRO A 326 -24.21 14.02 1.42
C PRO A 326 -23.85 13.74 2.89
N VAL A 327 -23.30 14.74 3.57
CA VAL A 327 -23.05 14.67 5.01
C VAL A 327 -24.38 14.83 5.74
N ASP A 328 -24.93 13.71 6.20
CA ASP A 328 -26.26 13.62 6.86
C ASP A 328 -26.17 13.32 8.36
N ALA A 329 -24.97 13.48 8.95
CA ALA A 329 -24.68 13.13 10.33
C ALA A 329 -23.68 14.10 10.97
N ASP A 330 -23.50 14.07 12.29
CA ASP A 330 -22.49 14.86 13.01
C ASP A 330 -21.10 14.26 12.80
N ILE A 331 -20.26 14.99 12.08
CA ILE A 331 -18.86 14.64 11.84
C ILE A 331 -17.89 15.51 12.65
N SER A 332 -18.34 16.13 13.73
CA SER A 332 -17.50 17.04 14.54
C SER A 332 -16.29 16.35 15.17
N SER A 333 -16.41 15.05 15.43
CA SER A 333 -15.32 14.22 15.97
C SER A 333 -14.18 13.94 14.97
N LEU A 334 -14.41 14.11 13.65
CA LEU A 334 -13.44 13.78 12.62
C LEU A 334 -12.39 14.91 12.49
N GLU A 335 -11.22 14.72 13.05
CA GLU A 335 -10.15 15.73 13.14
C GLU A 335 -8.89 15.34 12.38
N PHE A 336 -8.54 14.06 12.35
CA PHE A 336 -7.28 13.55 11.83
C PHE A 336 -7.47 12.68 10.59
N VAL A 337 -7.61 13.32 9.42
CA VAL A 337 -7.89 12.64 8.16
C VAL A 337 -6.62 12.55 7.33
N ILE A 338 -6.06 11.32 7.23
CA ILE A 338 -4.79 11.06 6.55
C ILE A 338 -5.04 10.58 5.13
N VAL A 339 -4.40 11.20 4.17
CA VAL A 339 -4.34 10.77 2.77
C VAL A 339 -2.90 10.45 2.38
N GLY A 340 -2.71 9.27 1.79
CA GLY A 340 -1.36 8.86 1.39
C GLY A 340 -1.38 7.89 0.22
N ALA A 341 -0.23 7.27 0.00
CA ALA A 341 -0.02 6.24 -1.01
C ALA A 341 -0.09 6.73 -2.48
N ALA A 342 -0.63 7.88 -2.78
CA ALA A 342 -0.65 8.52 -4.11
C ALA A 342 -0.63 10.03 -3.96
N PRO A 343 -0.17 10.80 -4.97
CA PRO A 343 -0.27 12.25 -4.95
C PRO A 343 -1.72 12.71 -4.74
N LEU A 344 -1.93 13.70 -3.87
CA LEU A 344 -3.25 14.27 -3.63
C LEU A 344 -3.55 15.36 -4.66
N PRO A 345 -4.52 15.17 -5.57
CA PRO A 345 -4.93 16.22 -6.47
C PRO A 345 -5.57 17.39 -5.70
N ARG A 346 -5.15 18.61 -6.01
CA ARG A 346 -5.68 19.82 -5.38
C ARG A 346 -7.21 19.88 -5.45
N ALA A 347 -7.79 19.52 -6.60
CA ALA A 347 -9.24 19.49 -6.78
C ALA A 347 -9.96 18.51 -5.83
N VAL A 348 -9.31 17.41 -5.44
CA VAL A 348 -9.86 16.46 -4.45
C VAL A 348 -9.79 17.07 -3.05
N ALA A 349 -8.65 17.68 -2.69
CA ALA A 349 -8.50 18.36 -1.40
C ALA A 349 -9.50 19.51 -1.21
N ASP A 350 -9.64 20.37 -2.23
CA ASP A 350 -10.56 21.50 -2.19
C ASP A 350 -12.03 21.04 -2.12
N ARG A 351 -12.40 20.00 -2.87
CA ARG A 351 -13.75 19.41 -2.81
C ARG A 351 -14.05 18.79 -1.46
N TRP A 352 -13.13 18.01 -0.93
CA TRP A 352 -13.26 17.41 0.40
C TRP A 352 -13.45 18.48 1.47
N HIS A 353 -12.61 19.52 1.47
CA HIS A 353 -12.72 20.62 2.42
C HIS A 353 -14.04 21.38 2.31
N ALA A 354 -14.46 21.70 1.08
CA ALA A 354 -15.76 22.34 0.85
C ALA A 354 -16.94 21.48 1.31
N HIS A 355 -16.82 20.16 1.21
CA HIS A 355 -17.88 19.20 1.55
C HIS A 355 -17.97 18.92 3.05
N THR A 356 -16.84 18.79 3.74
CA THR A 356 -16.77 18.33 5.14
C THR A 356 -16.32 19.40 6.12
N GLY A 357 -15.71 20.47 5.66
CA GLY A 357 -15.01 21.46 6.50
C GLY A 357 -13.71 20.92 7.14
N ARG A 358 -13.31 19.69 6.83
CA ARG A 358 -12.13 19.02 7.44
C ARG A 358 -10.94 19.07 6.49
N PRO A 359 -9.70 19.26 7.00
CA PRO A 359 -8.52 19.19 6.16
C PRO A 359 -8.14 17.73 5.83
N LEU A 360 -7.42 17.52 4.72
CA LEU A 360 -6.69 16.30 4.43
C LEU A 360 -5.22 16.49 4.78
N CYS A 361 -4.71 15.66 5.69
CA CYS A 361 -3.30 15.62 6.06
C CYS A 361 -2.57 14.66 5.12
N GLU A 362 -1.72 15.20 4.24
CA GLU A 362 -0.91 14.34 3.39
C GLU A 362 0.15 13.59 4.19
N GLY A 363 0.33 12.29 3.87
CA GLY A 363 1.39 11.44 4.37
C GLY A 363 2.15 10.78 3.24
N TYR A 364 3.43 10.58 3.44
CA TYR A 364 4.33 9.92 2.50
C TYR A 364 5.09 8.80 3.19
N GLY A 365 5.29 7.72 2.45
CA GLY A 365 6.10 6.59 2.85
C GLY A 365 6.02 5.46 1.84
N LEU A 366 6.76 4.42 2.08
CA LEU A 366 6.88 3.25 1.23
C LEU A 366 7.16 2.02 2.08
N THR A 367 6.90 0.84 1.52
CA THR A 367 7.08 -0.44 2.21
C THR A 367 8.53 -0.66 2.65
N GLU A 368 9.49 -0.20 1.85
CA GLU A 368 10.93 -0.30 2.12
C GLU A 368 11.41 0.64 3.27
N ALA A 369 10.56 1.61 3.67
CA ALA A 369 10.72 2.43 4.86
C ALA A 369 9.62 2.12 5.89
N THR A 370 9.29 0.87 6.08
CA THR A 370 8.22 0.31 6.92
C THR A 370 6.84 0.78 6.49
N CYS A 371 6.49 2.06 6.63
CA CYS A 371 5.21 2.60 6.17
C CYS A 371 5.28 4.13 5.99
N ALA A 372 5.57 4.87 7.06
CA ALA A 372 5.45 6.33 7.12
C ALA A 372 6.81 7.01 7.28
N THR A 373 7.08 8.00 6.45
CA THR A 373 8.32 8.81 6.51
C THR A 373 8.02 10.27 6.80
N ALA A 374 6.92 10.78 6.25
CA ALA A 374 6.53 12.17 6.42
C ALA A 374 5.01 12.31 6.55
N ARG A 375 4.57 13.35 7.22
CA ARG A 375 3.18 13.74 7.26
C ARG A 375 3.00 15.24 7.51
N SER A 376 1.82 15.74 7.11
CA SER A 376 1.30 17.04 7.52
C SER A 376 0.49 16.92 8.82
N PHE A 377 0.25 18.06 9.46
CA PHE A 377 -0.61 18.18 10.64
C PHE A 377 -1.83 19.02 10.31
N PRO A 378 -3.00 18.79 10.95
CA PRO A 378 -4.22 19.57 10.66
C PRO A 378 -4.04 21.09 10.75
N ALA A 379 -3.24 21.56 11.73
CA ALA A 379 -2.94 22.97 11.92
C ALA A 379 -1.80 23.50 11.02
N HIS A 380 -1.05 22.59 10.37
CA HIS A 380 0.13 22.94 9.58
C HIS A 380 0.08 22.19 8.23
N LEU A 381 -0.72 22.71 7.31
CA LEU A 381 -0.82 22.19 5.95
C LEU A 381 -0.07 23.08 4.98
N ARG A 382 0.63 22.45 4.04
CA ARG A 382 1.28 23.14 2.92
C ARG A 382 0.90 22.45 1.61
N PRO A 383 0.04 23.06 0.80
CA PRO A 383 -0.36 22.47 -0.47
C PRO A 383 0.82 22.10 -1.36
N GLY A 384 0.81 20.89 -1.93
CA GLY A 384 1.91 20.37 -2.77
C GLY A 384 3.10 19.84 -1.96
N SER A 385 2.93 19.67 -0.65
CA SER A 385 3.92 19.01 0.20
C SER A 385 3.28 17.85 0.95
N VAL A 386 4.00 16.75 1.06
CA VAL A 386 3.60 15.58 1.84
C VAL A 386 3.90 15.74 3.35
N GLY A 387 4.23 16.95 3.77
CA GLY A 387 4.56 17.27 5.15
C GLY A 387 6.07 17.29 5.42
N GLN A 388 6.39 17.05 6.67
CA GLN A 388 7.77 16.99 7.15
C GLN A 388 8.07 15.58 7.66
N ARG A 389 9.37 15.25 7.76
CA ARG A 389 9.82 13.95 8.23
C ARG A 389 9.27 13.60 9.61
N LEU A 390 9.05 12.34 9.86
CA LEU A 390 8.75 11.83 11.20
C LEU A 390 10.04 11.77 12.06
N PRO A 391 9.92 11.70 13.40
CA PRO A 391 11.07 11.64 14.30
C PRO A 391 12.03 10.50 13.99
N TYR A 392 13.32 10.74 14.22
CA TYR A 392 14.46 9.82 14.01
C TYR A 392 14.66 9.35 12.58
N GLN A 393 14.05 10.02 11.62
CA GLN A 393 14.26 9.77 10.19
C GLN A 393 14.98 10.98 9.59
N ASP A 394 15.98 10.75 8.75
CA ASP A 394 16.57 11.77 7.90
C ASP A 394 15.98 11.67 6.49
N VAL A 395 15.71 12.80 5.87
CA VAL A 395 15.25 12.88 4.48
C VAL A 395 16.08 13.92 3.73
N ALA A 396 16.60 13.52 2.59
CA ALA A 396 17.39 14.39 1.73
C ALA A 396 17.05 14.14 0.24
N ALA A 397 17.50 15.04 -0.62
CA ALA A 397 17.50 14.86 -2.06
C ALA A 397 18.93 14.62 -2.55
N VAL A 398 19.10 13.69 -3.50
CA VAL A 398 20.40 13.39 -4.12
C VAL A 398 20.32 13.42 -5.65
N SER A 399 21.41 13.80 -6.29
CA SER A 399 21.65 13.49 -7.70
C SER A 399 22.51 12.23 -7.80
N THR A 400 22.28 11.43 -8.83
CA THR A 400 23.04 10.20 -9.09
C THR A 400 23.84 10.41 -10.37
N ALA A 401 25.17 10.30 -10.29
CA ALA A 401 26.04 10.32 -11.45
C ALA A 401 25.93 9.01 -12.26
N ASP A 402 26.42 9.00 -13.51
CA ASP A 402 26.47 7.79 -14.35
C ASP A 402 27.27 6.66 -13.71
N SER A 403 28.24 6.98 -12.86
CA SER A 403 29.00 6.03 -12.03
C SER A 403 28.14 5.38 -10.93
N GLY A 404 26.94 5.89 -10.69
CA GLY A 404 26.08 5.49 -9.58
C GLY A 404 26.37 6.22 -8.26
N GLU A 405 27.35 7.11 -8.20
CA GLU A 405 27.69 7.90 -7.01
C GLU A 405 26.61 8.95 -6.71
N TRP A 406 26.28 9.12 -5.40
CA TRP A 406 25.32 10.12 -4.95
C TRP A 406 25.99 11.40 -4.50
N THR A 407 25.42 12.53 -4.94
CA THR A 407 25.75 13.86 -4.42
C THR A 407 24.52 14.41 -3.71
N PHE A 408 24.64 14.71 -2.41
CA PHE A 408 23.56 15.35 -1.66
C PHE A 408 23.35 16.78 -2.18
N LEU A 409 22.09 17.09 -2.46
CA LEU A 409 21.69 18.38 -3.00
C LEU A 409 21.38 19.37 -1.90
N GLY A 410 21.44 20.66 -2.24
CA GLY A 410 21.00 21.75 -1.38
C GLY A 410 19.48 21.77 -1.14
N ARG A 411 19.07 22.67 -0.24
CA ARG A 411 17.64 22.87 0.01
C ARG A 411 16.96 23.41 -1.25
N ASP A 412 15.71 22.98 -1.47
CA ASP A 412 14.87 23.31 -2.63
C ASP A 412 15.37 22.79 -3.99
N GLU A 413 16.51 22.10 -4.05
CA GLU A 413 16.96 21.43 -5.26
C GLU A 413 16.23 20.09 -5.44
N VAL A 414 15.84 19.79 -6.69
CA VAL A 414 15.11 18.59 -7.05
C VAL A 414 16.08 17.44 -7.34
N GLY A 415 15.90 16.33 -6.65
CA GLY A 415 16.65 15.09 -6.85
C GLY A 415 15.86 13.87 -6.40
N THR A 416 16.49 12.71 -6.39
CA THR A 416 15.91 11.50 -5.81
C THR A 416 15.83 11.66 -4.30
N ILE A 417 14.65 11.46 -3.73
CA ILE A 417 14.48 11.45 -2.26
C ILE A 417 15.11 10.19 -1.69
N VAL A 418 15.93 10.40 -0.67
CA VAL A 418 16.57 9.32 0.09
C VAL A 418 16.21 9.45 1.57
N ILE A 419 16.07 8.30 2.25
CA ILE A 419 15.60 8.20 3.64
C ILE A 419 16.64 7.42 4.44
N ARG A 420 16.93 7.87 5.66
CA ARG A 420 17.73 7.13 6.63
C ARG A 420 17.04 7.14 7.99
N GLY A 421 17.13 6.04 8.74
CA GLY A 421 16.56 5.96 10.08
C GLY A 421 16.17 4.53 10.47
N PRO A 422 15.55 4.37 11.64
CA PRO A 422 15.22 3.06 12.21
C PRO A 422 14.13 2.29 11.43
N VAL A 423 13.49 2.95 10.47
CA VAL A 423 12.41 2.40 9.63
C VAL A 423 12.89 1.82 8.31
N VAL A 424 14.18 1.99 7.96
CA VAL A 424 14.73 1.48 6.69
C VAL A 424 14.90 -0.03 6.75
N PHE A 425 14.36 -0.72 5.77
CA PHE A 425 14.33 -2.18 5.70
C PHE A 425 15.72 -2.81 5.49
N PRO A 426 15.95 -4.04 5.99
CA PRO A 426 17.22 -4.74 5.78
C PRO A 426 17.40 -5.24 4.34
N GLY A 427 16.34 -5.32 3.55
CA GLY A 427 16.39 -5.73 2.15
C GLY A 427 15.15 -6.48 1.68
N TYR A 428 15.21 -6.89 0.41
CA TYR A 428 14.22 -7.80 -0.16
C TYR A 428 14.62 -9.25 0.06
N VAL A 429 13.64 -10.13 0.23
CA VAL A 429 13.88 -11.57 0.23
C VAL A 429 14.24 -12.01 -1.19
N VAL A 430 15.49 -12.40 -1.41
CA VAL A 430 16.00 -12.85 -2.72
C VAL A 430 16.08 -14.37 -2.82
N GLY A 431 16.10 -15.08 -1.71
CA GLY A 431 16.18 -16.53 -1.63
C GLY A 431 16.08 -17.02 -0.19
N ARG A 432 16.43 -18.28 0.00
CA ARG A 432 16.51 -18.93 1.31
C ARG A 432 17.69 -19.89 1.32
N ASP A 433 18.32 -20.03 2.48
CA ASP A 433 19.33 -21.03 2.78
C ASP A 433 18.97 -21.81 4.08
N ASP A 434 19.92 -22.55 4.62
CA ASP A 434 19.71 -23.35 5.83
C ASP A 434 19.48 -22.48 7.08
N ASP A 435 19.98 -21.24 7.09
CA ASP A 435 19.83 -20.27 8.18
C ASP A 435 18.53 -19.46 8.08
N GLY A 436 17.87 -19.45 6.92
CA GLY A 436 16.59 -18.77 6.73
C GLY A 436 16.51 -17.93 5.46
N PRO A 437 15.75 -16.80 5.50
CA PRO A 437 15.61 -15.90 4.34
C PRO A 437 16.91 -15.14 4.07
N VAL A 438 17.35 -15.17 2.81
CA VAL A 438 18.48 -14.36 2.32
C VAL A 438 17.94 -13.00 1.89
N LEU A 439 18.46 -11.95 2.50
CA LEU A 439 18.04 -10.57 2.23
C LEU A 439 19.10 -9.85 1.40
N ASP A 440 18.63 -9.06 0.44
CA ASP A 440 19.48 -8.18 -0.37
C ASP A 440 18.75 -6.85 -0.60
N ALA A 441 19.35 -5.78 -0.13
CA ALA A 441 18.91 -4.42 -0.42
C ALA A 441 19.38 -3.94 -1.81
N GLY A 442 20.39 -4.60 -2.39
CA GLY A 442 20.99 -4.24 -3.66
C GLY A 442 21.47 -2.79 -3.66
N THR A 443 21.13 -2.05 -4.71
CA THR A 443 21.43 -0.62 -4.81
C THR A 443 20.42 0.28 -4.10
N LYS A 444 19.38 -0.29 -3.47
CA LYS A 444 18.33 0.48 -2.79
C LYS A 444 18.81 1.12 -1.50
N VAL A 445 19.75 0.48 -0.78
CA VAL A 445 20.33 1.03 0.45
C VAL A 445 21.82 1.22 0.28
N ARG A 446 22.30 2.44 0.55
CA ARG A 446 23.72 2.83 0.50
C ARG A 446 24.07 3.64 1.74
N ASP A 447 25.04 3.20 2.51
CA ASP A 447 25.47 3.86 3.76
C ASP A 447 24.30 4.19 4.70
N GLY A 448 23.32 3.27 4.79
CA GLY A 448 22.12 3.42 5.59
C GLY A 448 21.02 4.31 4.98
N TRP A 449 21.22 4.89 3.81
CA TRP A 449 20.23 5.66 3.08
C TRP A 449 19.48 4.79 2.06
N LEU A 450 18.17 4.83 2.14
CA LEU A 450 17.25 4.18 1.20
C LEU A 450 16.95 5.09 0.01
N ASP A 451 17.20 4.60 -1.19
CA ASP A 451 16.71 5.21 -2.44
C ASP A 451 15.22 4.90 -2.62
N THR A 452 14.37 5.92 -2.55
CA THR A 452 12.93 5.75 -2.70
C THR A 452 12.49 5.55 -4.15
N GLY A 453 13.28 6.05 -5.11
CA GLY A 453 12.92 6.16 -6.53
C GLY A 453 11.89 7.26 -6.80
N ASP A 454 11.54 8.06 -5.80
CA ASP A 454 10.68 9.23 -5.95
C ASP A 454 11.53 10.49 -6.12
N LEU A 455 11.14 11.36 -7.06
CA LEU A 455 11.76 12.67 -7.24
C LEU A 455 11.08 13.70 -6.35
N GLY A 456 11.88 14.56 -5.74
CA GLY A 456 11.36 15.57 -4.84
C GLY A 456 12.43 16.55 -4.38
N ARG A 457 12.05 17.42 -3.47
CA ARG A 457 12.93 18.38 -2.81
C ARG A 457 12.58 18.53 -1.35
N VAL A 458 13.54 18.95 -0.55
CA VAL A 458 13.37 19.28 0.87
C VAL A 458 13.66 20.77 1.03
N SER A 459 12.68 21.55 1.49
CA SER A 459 12.85 22.99 1.70
C SER A 459 13.73 23.31 2.91
N ALA A 460 14.12 24.58 3.05
CA ALA A 460 14.95 25.04 4.16
C ALA A 460 14.29 24.78 5.53
N ASP A 461 12.98 24.86 5.61
CA ASP A 461 12.16 24.58 6.80
C ASP A 461 11.69 23.10 6.89
N GLY A 462 12.28 22.20 6.11
CA GLY A 462 12.11 20.74 6.20
C GLY A 462 10.86 20.17 5.53
N TRP A 463 10.10 20.96 4.76
CA TRP A 463 8.96 20.44 4.01
C TRP A 463 9.40 19.64 2.79
N ILE A 464 8.78 18.48 2.62
CA ILE A 464 9.06 17.55 1.53
C ILE A 464 7.99 17.73 0.45
N SER A 465 8.42 18.04 -0.77
CA SER A 465 7.55 18.11 -1.94
C SER A 465 7.99 17.05 -2.95
N LEU A 466 7.08 16.17 -3.33
CA LEU A 466 7.32 15.18 -4.38
C LEU A 466 6.92 15.76 -5.73
N VAL A 467 7.73 15.52 -6.73
CA VAL A 467 7.50 15.95 -8.11
C VAL A 467 7.25 14.80 -9.07
N GLY A 468 7.17 13.56 -8.56
CA GLY A 468 6.84 12.37 -9.34
C GLY A 468 7.78 11.20 -9.06
N ARG A 469 7.64 10.14 -9.86
CA ARG A 469 8.57 9.00 -9.83
C ARG A 469 9.54 9.10 -10.99
N ALA A 470 10.80 8.84 -10.76
CA ALA A 470 11.83 8.83 -11.80
C ALA A 470 11.42 7.98 -13.02
N LYS A 471 10.76 6.85 -12.80
CA LYS A 471 10.27 5.92 -13.83
C LYS A 471 8.95 6.32 -14.52
N ASP A 472 8.21 7.28 -13.96
CA ASP A 472 6.95 7.77 -14.53
C ASP A 472 7.13 9.08 -15.31
N VAL A 473 8.31 9.67 -15.23
CA VAL A 473 8.69 10.85 -16.02
C VAL A 473 8.61 10.52 -17.51
N ILE A 474 7.92 11.36 -18.25
CA ILE A 474 7.76 11.26 -19.70
C ILE A 474 8.93 12.00 -20.36
N ILE A 475 9.76 11.26 -21.10
CA ILE A 475 10.95 11.83 -21.74
C ILE A 475 10.61 12.27 -23.18
N ARG A 476 10.27 13.54 -23.34
CA ARG A 476 9.89 14.12 -24.63
C ARG A 476 11.00 15.01 -25.19
N GLY A 477 11.76 14.51 -26.16
CA GLY A 477 12.79 15.31 -26.83
C GLY A 477 13.86 15.87 -25.87
N GLY A 478 14.19 15.14 -24.80
CA GLY A 478 15.12 15.56 -23.76
C GLY A 478 14.49 16.36 -22.61
N HIS A 479 13.19 16.69 -22.68
CA HIS A 479 12.44 17.28 -21.57
C HIS A 479 11.89 16.18 -20.66
N ASN A 480 12.16 16.29 -19.37
CA ASN A 480 11.60 15.43 -18.33
C ASN A 480 10.25 16.02 -17.85
N ILE A 481 9.17 15.45 -18.31
CA ILE A 481 7.79 15.92 -18.02
C ILE A 481 7.19 15.05 -16.91
N ASP A 482 6.86 15.67 -15.78
CA ASP A 482 6.08 15.02 -14.73
C ASP A 482 4.61 14.92 -15.17
N PRO A 483 4.00 13.71 -15.17
CA PRO A 483 2.59 13.55 -15.51
C PRO A 483 1.62 14.12 -14.46
N VAL A 484 2.03 14.24 -13.19
CA VAL A 484 1.15 14.66 -12.09
C VAL A 484 0.56 16.06 -12.28
N PRO A 485 1.32 17.10 -12.66
CA PRO A 485 0.74 18.42 -12.94
C PRO A 485 -0.29 18.39 -14.08
N ILE A 486 -0.11 17.52 -15.08
CA ILE A 486 -1.05 17.37 -16.19
C ILE A 486 -2.35 16.74 -15.68
N GLU A 487 -2.25 15.70 -14.84
CA GLU A 487 -3.40 15.04 -14.19
C GLU A 487 -4.17 16.04 -13.33
N GLN A 488 -3.47 16.88 -12.57
CA GLN A 488 -4.10 17.93 -11.76
C GLN A 488 -4.88 18.92 -12.63
N VAL A 489 -4.32 19.38 -13.74
CA VAL A 489 -5.00 20.24 -14.69
C VAL A 489 -6.28 19.55 -15.17
N LEU A 490 -6.21 18.32 -15.66
CA LEU A 490 -7.38 17.59 -16.17
C LEU A 490 -8.47 17.41 -15.11
N LEU A 491 -8.11 17.12 -13.86
CA LEU A 491 -9.04 16.94 -12.74
C LEU A 491 -9.77 18.24 -12.33
N HIS A 492 -9.24 19.41 -12.69
CA HIS A 492 -9.93 20.69 -12.52
C HIS A 492 -11.01 20.96 -13.59
N HIS A 493 -11.03 20.18 -14.67
CA HIS A 493 -12.07 20.30 -15.67
C HIS A 493 -13.40 19.74 -15.15
N PRO A 494 -14.54 20.47 -15.22
CA PRO A 494 -15.79 20.06 -14.59
C PRO A 494 -16.32 18.71 -15.10
N ALA A 495 -16.07 18.38 -16.36
CA ALA A 495 -16.52 17.13 -16.96
C ALA A 495 -15.61 15.91 -16.64
N VAL A 496 -14.47 16.09 -15.96
CA VAL A 496 -13.51 15.00 -15.66
C VAL A 496 -13.71 14.50 -14.24
N ALA A 497 -13.97 13.21 -14.11
CA ALA A 497 -14.10 12.52 -12.83
C ALA A 497 -12.75 12.00 -12.32
N ASP A 498 -11.93 11.43 -13.23
CA ASP A 498 -10.61 10.87 -12.92
C ASP A 498 -9.69 11.03 -14.13
N ALA A 499 -8.36 11.03 -13.89
CA ALA A 499 -7.36 11.21 -14.94
C ALA A 499 -6.08 10.45 -14.63
N GLY A 500 -5.48 9.84 -15.66
CA GLY A 500 -4.16 9.23 -15.62
C GLY A 500 -3.37 9.64 -16.88
N VAL A 501 -2.15 10.13 -16.69
CA VAL A 501 -1.26 10.58 -17.78
C VAL A 501 -0.02 9.71 -17.83
N VAL A 502 0.35 9.31 -19.04
CA VAL A 502 1.53 8.46 -19.30
C VAL A 502 2.25 8.88 -20.58
N GLY A 503 3.50 8.47 -20.70
CA GLY A 503 4.24 8.54 -21.95
C GLY A 503 3.71 7.53 -22.96
N ARG A 504 3.33 7.98 -24.14
CA ARG A 504 3.11 7.16 -25.32
C ARG A 504 4.40 7.15 -26.13
N PRO A 505 4.87 5.98 -26.57
CA PRO A 505 6.04 5.90 -27.44
C PRO A 505 5.89 6.78 -28.67
N ASP A 506 6.94 7.51 -29.03
CA ASP A 506 7.01 8.38 -30.21
C ASP A 506 8.35 8.27 -30.89
N ALA A 507 8.36 7.95 -32.18
CA ALA A 507 9.58 7.69 -32.94
C ALA A 507 10.51 8.91 -33.06
N LYS A 508 10.00 10.14 -32.87
CA LYS A 508 10.75 11.38 -33.05
C LYS A 508 11.25 11.97 -31.74
N SER A 509 10.43 11.89 -30.70
CA SER A 509 10.70 12.56 -29.41
C SER A 509 10.91 11.60 -28.25
N GLY A 510 10.97 10.28 -28.51
CA GLY A 510 11.06 9.24 -27.50
C GLY A 510 9.69 8.93 -26.91
N GLU A 511 9.11 9.87 -26.18
CA GLU A 511 7.74 9.78 -25.65
C GLU A 511 6.98 11.09 -25.86
N VAL A 512 5.65 10.99 -25.82
CA VAL A 512 4.74 12.16 -25.76
C VAL A 512 3.66 11.93 -24.70
N PRO A 513 3.25 12.98 -23.97
CA PRO A 513 2.20 12.83 -22.97
C PRO A 513 0.85 12.50 -23.62
N VAL A 514 0.19 11.48 -23.13
CA VAL A 514 -1.21 11.13 -23.44
C VAL A 514 -2.00 10.97 -22.15
N ALA A 515 -3.26 11.38 -22.18
CA ALA A 515 -4.15 11.32 -21.03
C ALA A 515 -5.30 10.34 -21.26
N TYR A 516 -5.61 9.57 -20.22
CA TYR A 516 -6.81 8.76 -20.11
C TYR A 516 -7.69 9.37 -19.01
N ILE A 517 -8.96 9.60 -19.32
CA ILE A 517 -9.88 10.27 -18.40
C ILE A 517 -11.15 9.45 -18.20
N VAL A 518 -11.77 9.61 -17.04
CA VAL A 518 -13.15 9.17 -16.79
C VAL A 518 -14.03 10.41 -16.80
N LEU A 519 -15.09 10.39 -17.59
CA LEU A 519 -16.00 11.52 -17.73
C LEU A 519 -17.10 11.47 -16.65
N ARG A 520 -17.42 12.63 -16.06
CA ARG A 520 -18.65 12.84 -15.26
C ARG A 520 -19.85 13.03 -16.17
N ASP A 521 -19.64 13.77 -17.26
CA ASP A 521 -20.63 14.01 -18.31
C ASP A 521 -20.23 13.19 -19.54
N PRO A 522 -20.94 12.10 -19.85
CA PRO A 522 -20.64 11.26 -21.01
C PRO A 522 -20.73 12.00 -22.37
N GLY A 523 -21.38 13.18 -22.39
CA GLY A 523 -21.50 14.01 -23.58
C GLY A 523 -20.33 14.98 -23.82
N ALA A 524 -19.37 15.06 -22.89
CA ALA A 524 -18.21 15.95 -23.03
C ALA A 524 -17.23 15.39 -24.08
N ASP A 525 -16.71 16.28 -24.93
CA ASP A 525 -15.75 15.93 -25.98
C ASP A 525 -14.32 15.88 -25.40
N PRO A 526 -13.60 14.74 -25.49
CA PRO A 526 -12.20 14.64 -25.09
C PRO A 526 -11.27 15.62 -25.81
N ASP A 527 -11.56 16.01 -27.05
CA ASP A 527 -10.75 16.99 -27.79
C ASP A 527 -10.90 18.41 -27.23
N ASP A 528 -12.08 18.80 -26.76
CA ASP A 528 -12.28 20.06 -26.06
C ASP A 528 -11.53 20.07 -24.73
N ILE A 529 -11.56 18.95 -23.99
CA ILE A 529 -10.80 18.80 -22.73
C ILE A 529 -9.29 18.86 -23.01
N ARG A 530 -8.80 18.26 -24.10
CA ARG A 530 -7.41 18.36 -24.54
C ARG A 530 -7.01 19.80 -24.82
N ALA A 531 -7.82 20.52 -25.59
CA ALA A 531 -7.57 21.93 -25.92
C ALA A 531 -7.56 22.79 -24.65
N TRP A 532 -8.49 22.54 -23.73
CA TRP A 532 -8.56 23.24 -22.44
C TRP A 532 -7.31 22.96 -21.59
N ALA A 533 -6.84 21.71 -21.51
CA ALA A 533 -5.65 21.34 -20.77
C ALA A 533 -4.37 21.96 -21.36
N ALA A 534 -4.24 21.98 -22.70
CA ALA A 534 -3.06 22.48 -23.38
C ALA A 534 -2.72 23.95 -23.05
N THR A 535 -3.72 24.75 -22.65
CA THR A 535 -3.53 26.17 -22.25
C THR A 535 -3.23 26.36 -20.76
N ARG A 536 -3.22 25.26 -19.96
CA ARG A 536 -3.15 25.31 -18.48
C ARG A 536 -2.04 24.45 -17.88
N VAL A 537 -1.42 23.59 -18.69
CA VAL A 537 -0.24 22.83 -18.26
C VAL A 537 0.98 23.74 -18.04
N PRO A 538 1.92 23.35 -17.18
CA PRO A 538 3.05 24.21 -16.79
C PRO A 538 3.93 24.67 -17.95
N GLU A 539 4.05 23.85 -19.01
CA GLU A 539 4.86 24.13 -20.18
C GLU A 539 4.22 23.53 -21.46
N PRO A 540 4.49 24.10 -22.63
CA PRO A 540 3.90 23.58 -23.88
C PRO A 540 4.27 22.12 -24.19
N ALA A 541 5.46 21.66 -23.77
CA ALA A 541 5.91 20.29 -23.96
C ALA A 541 5.06 19.28 -23.16
N ALA A 542 4.48 19.71 -22.04
CA ALA A 542 3.60 18.92 -21.18
C ALA A 542 2.16 18.79 -21.70
N ALA A 543 1.79 19.54 -22.74
CA ALA A 543 0.44 19.45 -23.30
C ALA A 543 0.17 18.04 -23.85
N PRO A 544 -0.92 17.37 -23.40
CA PRO A 544 -1.29 16.05 -23.90
C PRO A 544 -1.55 16.10 -25.40
N VAL A 545 -0.89 15.22 -26.15
CA VAL A 545 -1.14 15.11 -27.61
C VAL A 545 -2.44 14.40 -27.90
N GLN A 546 -2.95 13.65 -26.92
CA GLN A 546 -4.22 12.94 -27.00
C GLN A 546 -4.88 12.88 -25.62
N VAL A 547 -6.19 13.02 -25.57
CA VAL A 547 -7.04 12.71 -24.42
C VAL A 547 -8.05 11.66 -24.84
N ARG A 548 -8.16 10.57 -24.08
CA ARG A 548 -9.06 9.46 -24.35
C ARG A 548 -9.95 9.17 -23.16
N ALA A 549 -11.25 9.12 -23.38
CA ALA A 549 -12.21 8.72 -22.35
C ALA A 549 -12.23 7.19 -22.20
N LEU A 550 -12.23 6.74 -20.95
CA LEU A 550 -12.43 5.35 -20.54
C LEU A 550 -13.64 5.25 -19.62
N PRO A 551 -14.35 4.11 -19.59
CA PRO A 551 -15.42 3.88 -18.61
C PRO A 551 -14.92 3.91 -17.17
N ALA A 552 -13.68 3.43 -16.93
CA ALA A 552 -12.94 3.50 -15.67
C ALA A 552 -11.44 3.46 -15.99
N LEU A 553 -10.61 4.09 -15.15
CA LEU A 553 -9.17 3.88 -15.23
C LEU A 553 -8.81 2.47 -14.72
N PRO A 554 -7.82 1.81 -15.33
CA PRO A 554 -7.19 0.67 -14.69
C PRO A 554 -6.59 1.13 -13.36
N ILE A 555 -6.90 0.42 -12.29
CA ILE A 555 -6.44 0.73 -10.94
C ILE A 555 -5.68 -0.45 -10.35
N THR A 556 -4.69 -0.13 -9.53
CA THR A 556 -4.01 -1.10 -8.68
C THR A 556 -4.97 -1.60 -7.59
N THR A 557 -4.63 -2.69 -6.92
CA THR A 557 -5.42 -3.29 -5.84
C THR A 557 -5.69 -2.35 -4.65
N ILE A 558 -4.89 -1.28 -4.53
CA ILE A 558 -5.06 -0.23 -3.52
C ILE A 558 -5.79 1.01 -4.05
N GLY A 559 -6.39 0.92 -5.24
CA GLY A 559 -7.19 2.01 -5.81
C GLY A 559 -6.40 3.14 -6.47
N LYS A 560 -5.08 2.94 -6.75
CA LYS A 560 -4.28 3.90 -7.51
C LYS A 560 -4.44 3.67 -9.01
N PRO A 561 -4.37 4.71 -9.88
CA PRO A 561 -4.22 4.51 -11.30
C PRO A 561 -3.02 3.61 -11.64
N ASP A 562 -3.27 2.56 -12.40
CA ASP A 562 -2.20 1.67 -12.88
C ASP A 562 -1.55 2.28 -14.13
N LYS A 563 -0.49 3.06 -13.89
CA LYS A 563 0.24 3.74 -14.96
C LYS A 563 0.88 2.78 -15.96
N LEU A 564 1.25 1.58 -15.52
CA LEU A 564 1.85 0.60 -16.40
C LEU A 564 0.81 -0.01 -17.35
N ALA A 565 -0.39 -0.31 -16.85
CA ALA A 565 -1.52 -0.70 -17.70
C ALA A 565 -1.89 0.40 -18.70
N LEU A 566 -1.88 1.67 -18.27
CA LEU A 566 -2.12 2.81 -19.18
C LEU A 566 -1.00 2.94 -20.24
N ARG A 567 0.27 2.69 -19.90
CA ARG A 567 1.38 2.67 -20.88
C ARG A 567 1.23 1.55 -21.91
N VAL A 568 0.75 0.38 -21.50
CA VAL A 568 0.43 -0.72 -22.43
C VAL A 568 -0.68 -0.29 -23.40
N LEU A 569 -1.74 0.37 -22.90
CA LEU A 569 -2.79 0.92 -23.77
C LEU A 569 -2.22 1.96 -24.74
N ALA A 570 -1.40 2.88 -24.27
CA ALA A 570 -0.77 3.91 -25.09
C ALA A 570 0.13 3.31 -26.19
N ALA A 571 0.93 2.30 -25.85
CA ALA A 571 1.77 1.60 -26.82
C ALA A 571 0.93 0.83 -27.86
N ARG A 572 -0.16 0.19 -27.44
CA ARG A 572 -1.10 -0.49 -28.37
C ARG A 572 -1.78 0.50 -29.31
N ASP A 573 -2.23 1.63 -28.79
CA ASP A 573 -2.89 2.68 -29.59
C ASP A 573 -1.96 3.25 -30.67
N GLU A 574 -0.68 3.41 -30.35
CA GLU A 574 0.33 3.95 -31.28
C GLU A 574 0.82 2.92 -32.29
N LEU A 575 1.21 1.72 -31.81
CA LEU A 575 1.92 0.74 -32.60
C LEU A 575 0.98 -0.23 -33.35
N GLY A 576 -0.19 -0.51 -32.81
CA GLY A 576 -1.12 -1.46 -33.40
C GLY A 576 -1.49 -1.14 -34.86
N PRO A 577 -2.00 0.07 -35.15
CA PRO A 577 -2.32 0.47 -36.54
C PRO A 577 -1.09 0.48 -37.44
N ARG A 578 0.08 0.87 -36.97
CA ARG A 578 1.31 0.96 -37.74
C ARG A 578 1.87 -0.43 -38.08
N LEU A 579 1.85 -1.36 -37.14
CA LEU A 579 2.27 -2.75 -37.35
C LEU A 579 1.31 -3.47 -38.29
N ALA A 580 0.01 -3.24 -38.13
CA ALA A 580 -0.98 -3.77 -39.06
C ALA A 580 -0.79 -3.25 -40.49
N ALA A 581 -0.50 -1.94 -40.66
CA ALA A 581 -0.19 -1.34 -41.94
C ALA A 581 1.13 -1.87 -42.54
N ALA A 582 2.09 -2.27 -41.70
CA ALA A 582 3.30 -2.96 -42.12
C ALA A 582 3.08 -4.46 -42.44
N GLY A 583 1.85 -4.96 -42.34
CA GLY A 583 1.47 -6.34 -42.66
C GLY A 583 1.72 -7.36 -41.56
N VAL A 584 1.86 -6.92 -40.30
CA VAL A 584 1.93 -7.82 -39.16
C VAL A 584 0.51 -8.17 -38.70
N ASP A 585 0.20 -9.46 -38.65
CA ASP A 585 -1.09 -9.96 -38.16
C ASP A 585 -1.03 -10.03 -36.61
N LEU A 586 -1.62 -9.03 -35.96
CA LEU A 586 -1.58 -8.90 -34.50
C LEU A 586 -2.76 -9.63 -33.83
N PRO A 587 -2.52 -10.37 -32.74
CA PRO A 587 -3.58 -10.91 -31.90
C PRO A 587 -4.57 -9.82 -31.44
N ARG A 588 -5.89 -10.08 -31.64
CA ARG A 588 -6.95 -9.11 -31.31
C ARG A 588 -7.10 -8.85 -29.81
N ASP A 589 -6.69 -9.81 -28.98
CA ASP A 589 -6.72 -9.71 -27.52
C ASP A 589 -5.63 -8.77 -26.95
N GLY A 590 -4.73 -8.27 -27.80
CA GLY A 590 -3.64 -7.40 -27.41
C GLY A 590 -2.47 -8.12 -26.69
N SER A 591 -2.44 -9.46 -26.68
CA SER A 591 -1.38 -10.25 -26.03
C SER A 591 0.03 -10.00 -26.59
N TRP A 592 0.14 -9.28 -27.70
CA TRP A 592 1.41 -8.88 -28.32
C TRP A 592 2.11 -7.70 -27.64
N CYS A 593 1.41 -6.95 -26.79
CA CYS A 593 1.96 -5.82 -26.03
C CYS A 593 1.60 -6.04 -24.56
N VAL A 594 2.58 -6.36 -23.76
CA VAL A 594 2.39 -6.82 -22.38
C VAL A 594 3.31 -6.09 -21.41
N GLN A 595 3.00 -6.22 -20.14
CA GLN A 595 3.89 -5.84 -19.05
C GLN A 595 4.92 -6.96 -18.82
N HIS A 596 6.19 -6.62 -18.73
CA HIS A 596 7.25 -7.53 -18.32
C HIS A 596 8.33 -6.76 -17.58
N ASP A 597 8.65 -7.19 -16.38
CA ASP A 597 9.62 -6.54 -15.48
C ASP A 597 9.44 -5.03 -15.34
N GLY A 598 8.16 -4.58 -15.25
CA GLY A 598 7.78 -3.17 -15.06
C GLY A 598 7.95 -2.27 -16.27
N ALA A 599 8.20 -2.86 -17.42
CA ALA A 599 8.28 -2.18 -18.69
C ALA A 599 7.19 -2.68 -19.66
N VAL A 600 6.91 -1.89 -20.67
CA VAL A 600 6.12 -2.32 -21.82
C VAL A 600 7.03 -3.10 -22.75
N VAL A 601 6.66 -4.34 -23.05
CA VAL A 601 7.41 -5.22 -23.96
C VAL A 601 6.49 -5.72 -25.07
N LEU A 602 7.01 -5.73 -26.29
CA LEU A 602 6.29 -6.23 -27.45
C LEU A 602 6.76 -7.67 -27.77
N ARG A 603 5.82 -8.61 -27.76
CA ARG A 603 6.02 -10.00 -28.20
C ARG A 603 5.17 -10.24 -29.44
N LEU A 604 5.77 -10.11 -30.59
CA LEU A 604 5.08 -10.00 -31.87
C LEU A 604 5.13 -11.31 -32.66
N PRO A 605 4.05 -11.72 -33.30
CA PRO A 605 4.10 -12.86 -34.22
C PRO A 605 5.04 -12.55 -35.38
N ARG A 606 5.95 -13.47 -35.68
CA ARG A 606 6.95 -13.29 -36.73
C ARG A 606 6.31 -13.37 -38.12
N PRO A 607 6.38 -12.32 -38.95
CA PRO A 607 5.85 -12.34 -40.30
C PRO A 607 6.59 -13.36 -41.17
N ALA A 608 5.86 -14.06 -42.04
CA ALA A 608 6.46 -15.04 -42.96
C ALA A 608 7.23 -14.39 -44.14
N GLY A 609 6.84 -13.18 -44.53
CA GLY A 609 7.44 -12.45 -45.65
C GLY A 609 8.68 -11.66 -45.26
N ARG A 610 9.83 -11.81 -45.97
CA ARG A 610 11.06 -11.07 -45.67
C ARG A 610 10.88 -9.55 -45.76
N SER A 611 10.09 -9.03 -46.68
CA SER A 611 9.81 -7.61 -46.84
C SER A 611 8.99 -7.06 -45.67
N THR A 612 7.97 -7.78 -45.23
CA THR A 612 7.15 -7.45 -44.07
C THR A 612 7.98 -7.47 -42.78
N LEU A 613 8.83 -8.50 -42.62
CA LEU A 613 9.73 -8.61 -41.48
C LEU A 613 10.69 -7.43 -41.42
N ALA A 614 11.30 -7.04 -42.53
CA ALA A 614 12.23 -5.91 -42.59
C ALA A 614 11.51 -4.57 -42.31
N ALA A 615 10.32 -4.36 -42.87
CA ALA A 615 9.53 -3.16 -42.65
C ALA A 615 9.09 -3.02 -41.18
N ALA A 616 8.60 -4.12 -40.58
CA ALA A 616 8.16 -4.13 -39.19
C ALA A 616 9.34 -3.97 -38.19
N SER A 617 10.49 -4.63 -38.46
CA SER A 617 11.70 -4.43 -37.64
C SER A 617 12.19 -2.98 -37.71
N GLY A 618 12.29 -2.39 -38.92
CA GLY A 618 12.69 -0.99 -39.07
C GLY A 618 11.72 0.01 -38.41
N LEU A 619 10.43 -0.30 -38.40
CA LEU A 619 9.44 0.47 -37.64
C LEU A 619 9.72 0.39 -36.12
N LEU A 620 9.88 -0.83 -35.61
CA LEU A 620 10.08 -1.07 -34.16
C LEU A 620 11.40 -0.48 -33.65
N ASP A 621 12.47 -0.56 -34.43
CA ASP A 621 13.77 0.01 -34.10
C ASP A 621 13.75 1.55 -33.98
N SER A 622 12.72 2.22 -34.49
CA SER A 622 12.52 3.66 -34.32
C SER A 622 11.93 4.05 -32.98
N TYR A 623 11.50 3.08 -32.15
CA TYR A 623 10.93 3.32 -30.83
C TYR A 623 11.83 2.78 -29.73
N ALA A 624 11.91 3.52 -28.62
CA ALA A 624 12.67 3.11 -27.43
C ALA A 624 11.92 2.06 -26.60
N LEU A 625 11.53 0.95 -27.23
CA LEU A 625 10.79 -0.15 -26.58
C LEU A 625 11.52 -1.48 -26.78
N ALA A 626 11.47 -2.32 -25.74
CA ALA A 626 11.93 -3.70 -25.90
C ALA A 626 10.92 -4.51 -26.73
N TRP A 627 11.41 -5.23 -27.73
CA TRP A 627 10.57 -6.07 -28.57
C TRP A 627 11.25 -7.38 -28.98
N SER A 628 10.45 -8.39 -29.30
CA SER A 628 10.93 -9.66 -29.81
C SER A 628 9.90 -10.29 -30.74
N TRP A 629 10.37 -11.10 -31.68
CA TRP A 629 9.51 -12.00 -32.44
C TRP A 629 9.23 -13.26 -31.63
N ALA A 630 7.93 -13.61 -31.51
CA ALA A 630 7.48 -14.85 -30.86
C ALA A 630 7.63 -16.07 -31.80
#